data_98bd6775a74120bbe67ef73e41d79e5f
#
_entry.id   98bd6775a74120bbe67ef73e41d79e5f
#
_cell.length_a   1.000
_cell.length_b   1.000
_cell.length_c   1.000
_cell.angle_alpha   90.00
_cell.angle_beta   90.00
_cell.angle_gamma   90.00
#
_symmetry.space_group_name_H-M   'P 1'
#
loop_
_entity.id
_entity.type
_entity.pdbx_description
1 polymer ?
#
loop_
_entity_poly.entity_id
_entity_poly.type
_entity_poly.pdbx_seq_one_letter_code
_entity_poly.pdbx_strand_id
1 'polypeptide(L)'
;MATKAKTKANRSAERKTSRSQSAGRNKERQQAARNAFDVLEEDHREVEEWFDEYDELKDSDEDRKTDLAEKICLALKVHAQIEEEIFYPQAREASEDHDLIDEALVEHSTVKNLIGEIEAMEVGEELYDAKIRVLGEMVKQHIKEEEEELFPELQSTKMDLDAVGKELAERKQELMAEMQA
;
A
#
# COMPACT_ATOMS: atom_id res chain seq x y z
N MET A 1 45.43 7.26 -40.00
CA MET A 1 43.97 7.07 -40.04
C MET A 1 43.48 6.45 -38.71
N ALA A 2 43.52 7.17 -37.62
CA ALA A 2 43.17 6.61 -36.29
C ALA A 2 42.36 7.56 -35.40
N THR A 3 41.62 8.53 -35.93
CA THR A 3 40.94 9.55 -35.15
C THR A 3 39.40 9.52 -35.25
N LYS A 4 38.81 8.64 -36.09
CA LYS A 4 37.34 8.58 -36.24
C LYS A 4 36.61 7.54 -35.39
N ALA A 5 37.30 6.61 -34.73
CA ALA A 5 36.68 5.54 -33.92
C ALA A 5 36.39 5.92 -32.46
N LYS A 6 37.17 6.83 -31.86
CA LYS A 6 36.98 7.24 -30.45
C LYS A 6 35.76 8.14 -30.20
N THR A 7 35.32 8.92 -31.20
CA THR A 7 34.20 9.87 -31.03
C THR A 7 32.82 9.20 -31.04
N LYS A 8 32.69 8.01 -31.65
CA LYS A 8 31.40 7.28 -31.70
C LYS A 8 31.09 6.51 -30.41
N ALA A 9 32.12 5.99 -29.71
CA ALA A 9 31.97 5.26 -28.48
C ALA A 9 31.56 6.19 -27.30
N ASN A 10 32.13 7.40 -27.27
CA ASN A 10 31.81 8.35 -26.18
C ASN A 10 30.39 8.93 -26.30
N ARG A 11 29.88 9.18 -27.50
CA ARG A 11 28.48 9.62 -27.71
C ARG A 11 27.45 8.54 -27.35
N SER A 12 27.80 7.25 -27.42
CA SER A 12 26.90 6.14 -27.10
C SER A 12 26.79 5.92 -25.58
N ALA A 13 27.89 6.18 -24.85
CA ALA A 13 27.93 6.11 -23.39
C ALA A 13 27.16 7.28 -22.74
N GLU A 14 27.35 8.49 -23.22
CA GLU A 14 26.64 9.69 -22.74
C GLU A 14 25.12 9.63 -22.99
N ARG A 15 24.69 9.03 -24.12
CA ARG A 15 23.25 8.81 -24.39
C ARG A 15 22.62 7.75 -23.48
N LYS A 16 23.37 6.73 -23.06
CA LYS A 16 22.84 5.71 -22.12
C LYS A 16 22.70 6.24 -20.70
N THR A 17 23.67 7.04 -20.24
CA THR A 17 23.62 7.65 -18.90
C THR A 17 22.53 8.72 -18.80
N SER A 18 22.34 9.54 -19.83
CA SER A 18 21.27 10.57 -19.82
C SER A 18 19.86 9.96 -19.89
N ARG A 19 19.70 8.83 -20.56
CA ARG A 19 18.41 8.12 -20.65
C ARG A 19 18.05 7.38 -19.35
N SER A 20 19.05 6.85 -18.63
CA SER A 20 18.86 6.24 -17.31
C SER A 20 18.53 7.29 -16.25
N GLN A 21 19.19 8.46 -16.29
CA GLN A 21 18.92 9.56 -15.36
C GLN A 21 17.58 10.28 -15.65
N SER A 22 17.10 10.28 -16.90
CA SER A 22 15.79 10.84 -17.22
C SER A 22 14.65 9.87 -16.84
N ALA A 23 14.87 8.55 -16.92
CA ALA A 23 13.91 7.55 -16.50
C ALA A 23 13.78 7.51 -14.96
N GLY A 24 14.90 7.64 -14.22
CA GLY A 24 14.89 7.76 -12.76
C GLY A 24 14.15 9.02 -12.30
N ARG A 25 14.48 10.18 -12.88
CA ARG A 25 13.79 11.44 -12.58
C ARG A 25 12.30 11.47 -12.96
N ASN A 26 11.89 10.70 -13.95
CA ASN A 26 10.48 10.59 -14.32
C ASN A 26 9.72 9.69 -13.36
N LYS A 27 10.36 8.65 -12.84
CA LYS A 27 9.80 7.77 -11.80
C LYS A 27 9.68 8.50 -10.44
N GLU A 28 10.69 9.27 -10.07
CA GLU A 28 10.67 10.15 -8.89
C GLU A 28 9.63 11.29 -9.03
N ARG A 29 9.43 11.85 -10.23
CA ARG A 29 8.41 12.86 -10.50
C ARG A 29 6.99 12.30 -10.52
N GLN A 30 6.79 11.06 -10.95
CA GLN A 30 5.49 10.39 -10.89
C GLN A 30 5.14 10.00 -9.45
N GLN A 31 6.13 9.63 -8.64
CA GLN A 31 5.97 9.36 -7.21
C GLN A 31 5.73 10.65 -6.39
N ALA A 32 6.26 11.80 -6.85
CA ALA A 32 6.08 13.12 -6.21
C ALA A 32 4.76 13.83 -6.59
N ALA A 33 3.89 13.19 -7.38
CA ALA A 33 2.63 13.78 -7.86
C ALA A 33 1.38 12.99 -7.45
N ARG A 34 1.52 12.05 -6.52
CA ARG A 34 0.38 11.28 -5.99
C ARG A 34 -0.14 11.98 -4.74
N ASN A 35 -1.42 12.29 -4.73
CA ASN A 35 -2.08 12.79 -3.54
C ASN A 35 -2.35 11.65 -2.54
N ALA A 36 -2.85 11.97 -1.34
CA ALA A 36 -3.08 10.98 -0.29
C ALA A 36 -4.01 9.85 -0.74
N PHE A 37 -5.10 10.19 -1.43
CA PHE A 37 -6.06 9.19 -1.91
C PHE A 37 -5.44 8.27 -2.96
N ASP A 38 -4.66 8.81 -3.91
CA ASP A 38 -3.96 7.97 -4.92
C ASP A 38 -3.05 6.93 -4.28
N VAL A 39 -2.39 7.26 -3.16
CA VAL A 39 -1.50 6.33 -2.43
C VAL A 39 -2.31 5.24 -1.73
N LEU A 40 -3.37 5.62 -1.02
CA LEU A 40 -4.21 4.68 -0.27
C LEU A 40 -5.02 3.77 -1.22
N GLU A 41 -5.66 4.33 -2.24
CA GLU A 41 -6.40 3.56 -3.24
C GLU A 41 -5.52 2.57 -4.04
N GLU A 42 -4.22 2.86 -4.24
CA GLU A 42 -3.31 1.89 -4.85
C GLU A 42 -3.10 0.68 -3.93
N ASP A 43 -2.95 0.92 -2.61
CA ASP A 43 -2.82 -0.14 -1.62
C ASP A 43 -4.10 -0.98 -1.51
N HIS A 44 -5.26 -0.34 -1.53
CA HIS A 44 -6.57 -1.00 -1.54
C HIS A 44 -6.71 -1.96 -2.71
N ARG A 45 -6.46 -1.49 -3.93
CA ARG A 45 -6.53 -2.33 -5.13
C ARG A 45 -5.54 -3.50 -5.08
N GLU A 46 -4.32 -3.25 -4.60
CA GLU A 46 -3.29 -4.29 -4.52
C GLU A 46 -3.70 -5.40 -3.55
N VAL A 47 -4.22 -5.05 -2.37
CA VAL A 47 -4.63 -6.06 -1.39
C VAL A 47 -5.91 -6.80 -1.81
N GLU A 48 -6.87 -6.13 -2.47
CA GLU A 48 -8.05 -6.78 -3.01
C GLU A 48 -7.68 -7.82 -4.08
N GLU A 49 -6.76 -7.49 -5.01
CA GLU A 49 -6.25 -8.42 -6.01
C GLU A 49 -5.61 -9.66 -5.36
N TRP A 50 -4.89 -9.51 -4.23
CA TRP A 50 -4.29 -10.64 -3.53
C TRP A 50 -5.31 -11.50 -2.78
N PHE A 51 -6.37 -10.93 -2.24
CA PHE A 51 -7.46 -11.71 -1.67
C PHE A 51 -8.19 -12.52 -2.76
N ASP A 52 -8.44 -11.91 -3.91
CA ASP A 52 -9.06 -12.60 -5.04
C ASP A 52 -8.14 -13.73 -5.56
N GLU A 53 -6.82 -13.49 -5.65
CA GLU A 53 -5.84 -14.54 -5.98
C GLU A 53 -5.85 -15.67 -4.95
N TYR A 54 -5.94 -15.34 -3.65
CA TYR A 54 -5.97 -16.33 -2.58
C TYR A 54 -7.19 -17.25 -2.69
N ASP A 55 -8.35 -16.70 -2.99
CA ASP A 55 -9.60 -17.45 -3.13
C ASP A 55 -9.59 -18.41 -4.33
N GLU A 56 -8.74 -18.17 -5.34
CA GLU A 56 -8.57 -19.06 -6.49
C GLU A 56 -7.61 -20.23 -6.22
N LEU A 57 -6.83 -20.20 -5.13
CA LEU A 57 -5.87 -21.25 -4.79
C LEU A 57 -6.57 -22.52 -4.28
N LYS A 58 -5.98 -23.66 -4.64
CA LYS A 58 -6.46 -24.98 -4.19
C LYS A 58 -5.87 -25.32 -2.82
N ASP A 59 -6.50 -26.25 -2.13
CA ASP A 59 -5.98 -26.74 -0.83
C ASP A 59 -4.56 -27.34 -0.94
N SER A 60 -4.17 -27.82 -2.12
CA SER A 60 -2.83 -28.36 -2.38
C SER A 60 -1.74 -27.32 -2.57
N ASP A 61 -2.09 -26.05 -2.69
CA ASP A 61 -1.16 -24.96 -3.04
C ASP A 61 -0.65 -24.26 -1.76
N GLU A 62 -0.29 -25.04 -0.73
CA GLU A 62 0.07 -24.56 0.61
C GLU A 62 1.18 -23.52 0.62
N ASP A 63 2.29 -23.75 -0.11
CA ASP A 63 3.40 -22.78 -0.20
C ASP A 63 2.91 -21.42 -0.76
N ARG A 64 2.04 -21.46 -1.77
CA ARG A 64 1.49 -20.27 -2.40
C ARG A 64 0.52 -19.52 -1.48
N LYS A 65 -0.29 -20.27 -0.73
CA LYS A 65 -1.18 -19.70 0.29
C LYS A 65 -0.38 -19.01 1.40
N THR A 66 0.73 -19.62 1.85
CA THR A 66 1.62 -19.04 2.85
C THR A 66 2.21 -17.72 2.36
N ASP A 67 2.87 -17.73 1.19
CA ASP A 67 3.49 -16.52 0.61
C ASP A 67 2.49 -15.38 0.46
N LEU A 68 1.27 -15.69 0.00
CA LEU A 68 0.25 -14.69 -0.25
C LEU A 68 -0.38 -14.15 1.04
N ALA A 69 -0.62 -15.01 2.03
CA ALA A 69 -1.13 -14.59 3.33
C ALA A 69 -0.12 -13.70 4.07
N GLU A 70 1.18 -14.07 4.07
CA GLU A 70 2.24 -13.23 4.64
C GLU A 70 2.30 -11.85 3.97
N LYS A 71 2.19 -11.82 2.64
CA LYS A 71 2.19 -10.60 1.85
C LYS A 71 0.99 -9.71 2.18
N ILE A 72 -0.22 -10.28 2.26
CA ILE A 72 -1.44 -9.58 2.65
C ILE A 72 -1.31 -9.01 4.07
N CYS A 73 -0.92 -9.83 5.03
CA CYS A 73 -0.78 -9.42 6.43
C CYS A 73 0.24 -8.28 6.60
N LEU A 74 1.39 -8.36 5.91
CA LEU A 74 2.39 -7.30 5.92
C LEU A 74 1.86 -6.00 5.35
N ALA A 75 1.22 -6.06 4.18
CA ALA A 75 0.68 -4.87 3.51
C ALA A 75 -0.39 -4.19 4.35
N LEU A 76 -1.32 -4.95 4.92
CA LEU A 76 -2.37 -4.41 5.79
C LEU A 76 -1.81 -3.76 7.07
N LYS A 77 -0.77 -4.33 7.68
CA LYS A 77 -0.11 -3.71 8.84
C LYS A 77 0.55 -2.38 8.48
N VAL A 78 1.25 -2.33 7.34
CA VAL A 78 1.90 -1.09 6.87
C VAL A 78 0.86 -0.04 6.51
N HIS A 79 -0.19 -0.42 5.79
CA HIS A 79 -1.29 0.46 5.38
C HIS A 79 -1.97 1.08 6.60
N ALA A 80 -2.48 0.27 7.53
CA ALA A 80 -3.10 0.76 8.75
C ALA A 80 -2.16 1.67 9.57
N GLN A 81 -0.86 1.39 9.57
CA GLN A 81 0.10 2.20 10.31
C GLN A 81 0.30 3.58 9.70
N ILE A 82 0.43 3.70 8.36
CA ILE A 82 0.57 5.02 7.73
C ILE A 82 -0.68 5.86 7.86
N GLU A 83 -1.86 5.26 7.88
CA GLU A 83 -3.11 5.97 8.11
C GLU A 83 -3.23 6.46 9.56
N GLU A 84 -2.95 5.61 10.53
CA GLU A 84 -3.00 5.97 11.95
C GLU A 84 -1.93 6.99 12.36
N GLU A 85 -0.74 6.95 11.74
CA GLU A 85 0.35 7.88 12.04
C GLU A 85 0.20 9.24 11.31
N ILE A 86 -0.35 9.25 10.09
CA ILE A 86 -0.30 10.42 9.20
C ILE A 86 -1.69 10.85 8.73
N PHE A 87 -2.45 9.94 8.08
CA PHE A 87 -3.67 10.31 7.38
C PHE A 87 -4.79 10.73 8.34
N TYR A 88 -5.17 9.87 9.29
CA TYR A 88 -6.26 10.15 10.21
C TYR A 88 -6.01 11.34 11.15
N PRO A 89 -4.80 11.58 11.68
CA PRO A 89 -4.54 12.81 12.43
C PRO A 89 -4.80 14.08 11.61
N GLN A 90 -4.36 14.12 10.35
CA GLN A 90 -4.58 15.28 9.47
C GLN A 90 -6.03 15.37 9.00
N ALA A 91 -6.71 14.25 8.79
CA ALA A 91 -8.14 14.21 8.50
C ALA A 91 -8.97 14.79 9.66
N ARG A 92 -8.64 14.45 10.91
CA ARG A 92 -9.28 15.00 12.11
C ARG A 92 -9.09 16.50 12.26
N GLU A 93 -7.94 17.04 11.84
CA GLU A 93 -7.71 18.49 11.87
C GLU A 93 -8.49 19.21 10.76
N ALA A 94 -8.81 18.52 9.67
CA ALA A 94 -9.46 19.10 8.50
C ALA A 94 -11.00 19.01 8.54
N SER A 95 -11.56 18.00 9.20
CA SER A 95 -13.02 17.77 9.35
C SER A 95 -13.49 18.03 10.78
N GLU A 96 -14.76 18.43 10.93
CA GLU A 96 -15.44 18.53 12.24
C GLU A 96 -16.17 17.23 12.61
N ASP A 97 -16.46 16.36 11.63
CA ASP A 97 -17.07 15.04 11.85
C ASP A 97 -15.94 13.98 11.92
N HIS A 98 -15.90 13.26 13.02
CA HIS A 98 -14.86 12.26 13.27
C HIS A 98 -15.39 10.83 13.35
N ASP A 99 -16.69 10.63 13.14
CA ASP A 99 -17.33 9.33 13.34
C ASP A 99 -16.73 8.26 12.42
N LEU A 100 -16.53 8.56 11.13
CA LEU A 100 -15.90 7.65 10.17
C LEU A 100 -14.45 7.29 10.54
N ILE A 101 -13.68 8.25 11.06
CA ILE A 101 -12.29 8.01 11.49
C ILE A 101 -12.28 7.14 12.76
N ASP A 102 -13.23 7.35 13.68
CA ASP A 102 -13.33 6.53 14.88
C ASP A 102 -13.74 5.10 14.56
N GLU A 103 -14.65 4.89 13.59
CA GLU A 103 -15.03 3.58 13.08
C GLU A 103 -13.83 2.88 12.42
N ALA A 104 -13.11 3.56 11.51
CA ALA A 104 -11.91 3.05 10.86
C ALA A 104 -10.84 2.58 11.85
N LEU A 105 -10.60 3.32 12.93
CA LEU A 105 -9.65 2.93 13.99
C LEU A 105 -10.09 1.66 14.74
N VAL A 106 -11.39 1.46 14.96
CA VAL A 106 -11.93 0.24 15.57
C VAL A 106 -11.79 -0.96 14.62
N GLU A 107 -12.06 -0.75 13.33
CA GLU A 107 -11.88 -1.76 12.29
C GLU A 107 -10.42 -2.18 12.18
N HIS A 108 -9.48 -1.23 12.14
CA HIS A 108 -8.04 -1.50 12.16
C HIS A 108 -7.61 -2.33 13.37
N SER A 109 -8.12 -2.01 14.55
CA SER A 109 -7.85 -2.81 15.76
C SER A 109 -8.32 -4.25 15.60
N THR A 110 -9.49 -4.45 15.00
CA THR A 110 -10.07 -5.78 14.77
C THR A 110 -9.28 -6.54 13.69
N VAL A 111 -8.93 -5.89 12.59
CA VAL A 111 -8.07 -6.43 11.52
C VAL A 111 -6.71 -6.85 12.07
N LYS A 112 -6.04 -6.00 12.85
CA LYS A 112 -4.74 -6.31 13.48
C LYS A 112 -4.81 -7.52 14.43
N ASN A 113 -5.89 -7.66 15.20
CA ASN A 113 -6.09 -8.83 16.03
C ASN A 113 -6.23 -10.11 15.21
N LEU A 114 -7.03 -10.06 14.14
CA LEU A 114 -7.23 -11.21 13.25
C LEU A 114 -5.94 -11.58 12.50
N ILE A 115 -5.17 -10.60 12.05
CA ILE A 115 -3.82 -10.82 11.48
C ILE A 115 -2.94 -11.54 12.48
N GLY A 116 -2.88 -11.11 13.75
CA GLY A 116 -2.10 -11.77 14.78
C GLY A 116 -2.52 -13.24 15.02
N GLU A 117 -3.83 -13.55 14.88
CA GLU A 117 -4.31 -14.91 14.96
C GLU A 117 -3.91 -15.76 13.74
N ILE A 118 -3.92 -15.17 12.53
CA ILE A 118 -3.49 -15.84 11.29
C ILE A 118 -1.99 -16.12 11.34
N GLU A 119 -1.18 -15.15 11.74
CA GLU A 119 0.28 -15.29 11.85
C GLU A 119 0.73 -16.33 12.91
N ALA A 120 -0.15 -16.65 13.86
CA ALA A 120 0.10 -17.71 14.85
C ALA A 120 -0.30 -19.11 14.39
N MET A 121 -0.84 -19.25 13.17
CA MET A 121 -1.32 -20.50 12.60
C MET A 121 -0.46 -20.95 11.42
N GLU A 122 -0.54 -22.24 11.08
CA GLU A 122 0.03 -22.80 9.85
C GLU A 122 -1.07 -23.00 8.79
N VAL A 123 -0.70 -22.84 7.51
CA VAL A 123 -1.62 -23.15 6.40
C VAL A 123 -2.09 -24.60 6.50
N GLY A 124 -3.38 -24.82 6.29
CA GLY A 124 -4.00 -26.16 6.42
C GLY A 124 -4.55 -26.45 7.82
N GLU A 125 -4.28 -25.63 8.83
CA GLU A 125 -4.98 -25.74 10.11
C GLU A 125 -6.47 -25.42 10.00
N GLU A 126 -7.25 -25.99 10.90
CA GLU A 126 -8.69 -25.72 10.97
C GLU A 126 -8.94 -24.22 11.17
N LEU A 127 -9.79 -23.64 10.34
CA LEU A 127 -10.17 -22.23 10.28
C LEU A 127 -9.14 -21.28 9.64
N TYR A 128 -7.96 -21.71 9.23
CA TYR A 128 -6.98 -20.80 8.60
C TYR A 128 -7.57 -20.07 7.40
N ASP A 129 -8.06 -20.79 6.40
CA ASP A 129 -8.68 -20.21 5.19
C ASP A 129 -9.95 -19.41 5.52
N ALA A 130 -10.70 -19.81 6.55
CA ALA A 130 -11.87 -19.06 6.98
C ALA A 130 -11.49 -17.69 7.57
N LYS A 131 -10.40 -17.62 8.32
CA LYS A 131 -9.88 -16.35 8.86
C LYS A 131 -9.38 -15.42 7.76
N ILE A 132 -8.68 -15.94 6.74
CA ILE A 132 -8.25 -15.14 5.59
C ILE A 132 -9.48 -14.54 4.87
N ARG A 133 -10.53 -15.34 4.63
CA ARG A 133 -11.76 -14.82 4.00
C ARG A 133 -12.45 -13.76 4.84
N VAL A 134 -12.59 -13.99 6.15
CA VAL A 134 -13.18 -12.99 7.06
C VAL A 134 -12.36 -11.73 7.08
N LEU A 135 -11.01 -11.83 7.07
CA LEU A 135 -10.12 -10.68 6.96
C LEU A 135 -10.39 -9.91 5.66
N GLY A 136 -10.52 -10.61 4.52
CA GLY A 136 -10.83 -9.99 3.23
C GLY A 136 -12.19 -9.26 3.22
N GLU A 137 -13.23 -9.85 3.80
CA GLU A 137 -14.54 -9.19 3.91
C GLU A 137 -14.48 -7.92 4.76
N MET A 138 -13.75 -7.95 5.89
CA MET A 138 -13.57 -6.77 6.76
C MET A 138 -12.81 -5.67 6.03
N VAL A 139 -11.72 -6.02 5.34
CA VAL A 139 -10.92 -5.07 4.55
C VAL A 139 -11.74 -4.46 3.40
N LYS A 140 -12.50 -5.26 2.65
CA LYS A 140 -13.37 -4.77 1.58
C LYS A 140 -14.45 -3.79 2.09
N GLN A 141 -15.01 -4.03 3.27
CA GLN A 141 -15.98 -3.12 3.88
C GLN A 141 -15.31 -1.79 4.26
N HIS A 142 -14.18 -1.86 4.94
CA HIS A 142 -13.38 -0.70 5.32
C HIS A 142 -12.99 0.16 4.12
N ILE A 143 -12.41 -0.42 3.07
CA ILE A 143 -12.06 0.26 1.82
C ILE A 143 -13.26 1.00 1.23
N LYS A 144 -14.43 0.34 1.22
CA LYS A 144 -15.64 0.93 0.69
C LYS A 144 -16.08 2.16 1.47
N GLU A 145 -16.04 2.13 2.79
CA GLU A 145 -16.42 3.25 3.65
C GLU A 145 -15.44 4.42 3.50
N GLU A 146 -14.16 4.15 3.39
CA GLU A 146 -13.18 5.20 3.11
C GLU A 146 -13.36 5.83 1.73
N GLU A 147 -13.42 5.04 0.68
CA GLU A 147 -13.47 5.56 -0.70
C GLU A 147 -14.82 6.18 -1.05
N GLU A 148 -15.94 5.66 -0.51
CA GLU A 148 -17.28 6.16 -0.82
C GLU A 148 -17.76 7.27 0.14
N GLU A 149 -17.21 7.36 1.37
CA GLU A 149 -17.68 8.29 2.40
C GLU A 149 -16.58 9.23 2.89
N LEU A 150 -15.46 8.73 3.45
CA LEU A 150 -14.44 9.56 4.06
C LEU A 150 -13.66 10.40 3.03
N PHE A 151 -13.19 9.81 1.92
CA PHE A 151 -12.40 10.56 0.93
C PHE A 151 -13.22 11.68 0.26
N PRO A 152 -14.49 11.48 -0.16
CA PRO A 152 -15.32 12.56 -0.65
C PRO A 152 -15.54 13.68 0.35
N GLU A 153 -15.68 13.38 1.63
CA GLU A 153 -15.80 14.40 2.68
C GLU A 153 -14.52 15.22 2.75
N LEU A 154 -13.36 14.55 2.88
CA LEU A 154 -12.05 15.22 3.00
C LEU A 154 -11.65 16.00 1.75
N GLN A 155 -12.07 15.58 0.56
CA GLN A 155 -11.82 16.31 -0.68
C GLN A 155 -12.45 17.72 -0.67
N SER A 156 -13.50 17.93 0.11
CA SER A 156 -14.16 19.22 0.26
C SER A 156 -13.48 20.13 1.30
N THR A 157 -12.51 19.64 2.04
CA THR A 157 -11.80 20.36 3.11
C THR A 157 -10.58 21.12 2.58
N LYS A 158 -9.80 21.72 3.50
CA LYS A 158 -8.54 22.41 3.20
C LYS A 158 -7.31 21.53 3.41
N MET A 159 -7.47 20.22 3.57
CA MET A 159 -6.37 19.27 3.73
C MET A 159 -5.44 19.34 2.52
N ASP A 160 -4.14 19.44 2.75
CA ASP A 160 -3.14 19.44 1.69
C ASP A 160 -2.85 17.96 1.28
N LEU A 161 -3.73 17.44 0.41
CA LEU A 161 -3.67 16.03 -0.02
C LEU A 161 -2.35 15.68 -0.72
N ASP A 162 -1.70 16.63 -1.40
CA ASP A 162 -0.42 16.39 -2.07
C ASP A 162 0.73 16.27 -1.06
N ALA A 163 0.74 17.13 -0.02
CA ALA A 163 1.72 17.03 1.04
C ALA A 163 1.55 15.73 1.84
N VAL A 164 0.31 15.39 2.20
CA VAL A 164 0.00 14.14 2.92
C VAL A 164 0.37 12.91 2.09
N GLY A 165 0.06 12.89 0.80
CA GLY A 165 0.41 11.77 -0.09
C GLY A 165 1.93 11.52 -0.16
N LYS A 166 2.72 12.59 -0.12
CA LYS A 166 4.18 12.47 -0.05
C LYS A 166 4.64 11.85 1.27
N GLU A 167 4.12 12.32 2.40
CA GLU A 167 4.45 11.78 3.73
C GLU A 167 4.07 10.31 3.85
N LEU A 168 2.87 9.93 3.38
CA LEU A 168 2.42 8.53 3.33
C LEU A 168 3.38 7.65 2.52
N ALA A 169 3.75 8.08 1.31
CA ALA A 169 4.63 7.32 0.44
C ALA A 169 6.04 7.14 1.03
N GLU A 170 6.59 8.17 1.67
CA GLU A 170 7.88 8.12 2.35
C GLU A 170 7.82 7.15 3.54
N ARG A 171 6.80 7.28 4.40
CA ARG A 171 6.64 6.41 5.57
C ARG A 171 6.37 4.96 5.22
N LYS A 172 5.56 4.70 4.19
CA LYS A 172 5.33 3.34 3.66
C LYS A 172 6.64 2.67 3.27
N GLN A 173 7.55 3.38 2.57
CA GLN A 173 8.84 2.83 2.17
C GLN A 173 9.72 2.49 3.37
N GLU A 174 9.75 3.34 4.41
CA GLU A 174 10.47 3.09 5.64
C GLU A 174 9.96 1.83 6.35
N LEU A 175 8.64 1.74 6.56
CA LEU A 175 8.02 0.60 7.24
C LEU A 175 8.23 -0.72 6.49
N MET A 176 8.10 -0.70 5.16
CA MET A 176 8.37 -1.88 4.34
C MET A 176 9.82 -2.35 4.48
N ALA A 177 10.78 -1.43 4.57
CA ALA A 177 12.19 -1.77 4.78
C ALA A 177 12.45 -2.30 6.20
N GLU A 178 11.82 -1.73 7.22
CA GLU A 178 11.93 -2.14 8.63
C GLU A 178 11.36 -3.55 8.87
N MET A 179 10.20 -3.86 8.27
CA MET A 179 9.49 -5.13 8.48
C MET A 179 10.04 -6.29 7.65
N GLN A 180 10.89 -6.01 6.65
CA GLN A 180 11.56 -7.04 5.83
C GLN A 180 13.02 -7.29 6.26
N ALA A 181 13.53 -6.59 7.26
CA ALA A 181 14.91 -6.71 7.75
C ALA A 181 15.04 -7.80 8.81
#